data_fd43b2c702a7c3f978ac248b9aebee3f
#
_entry.id   fd43b2c702a7c3f978ac248b9aebee3f
#
_cell.length_a   1.000
_cell.length_b   1.000
_cell.length_c   1.000
_cell.angle_alpha   90.00
_cell.angle_beta   90.00
_cell.angle_gamma   90.00
#
_symmetry.space_group_name_H-M   'P 1'
#
loop_
_entity.id
_entity.type
_entity.pdbx_description
1 polymer ?
#
loop_
_entity_poly.entity_id
_entity_poly.type
_entity_poly.pdbx_seq_one_letter_code
_entity_poly.pdbx_strand_id
1 'polypeptide(L)'
;MSTLTINAGSSSLRFTLFDEKLKEIYKGHIDAIGQPHCHFRRYFADGTETKSKIKAKNHTDAIAYAIKQLEDKEIKKVAHRIVHGGEKFSKPLKLNALTIRQLERISSLAPLHNPANLSAAKAARKALKKAKHYAIFDTAFHSTIEEKAYLYGLPYELYKKQGIRRYGFHGTSHKYLAKETARILKKKNLKLIT
;
A
#
# COMPACT_ATOMS: atom_id res chain seq x y z
N MET A 1 2.76 -4.05 20.62
CA MET A 1 2.34 -4.75 19.36
C MET A 1 2.89 -4.01 18.17
N SER A 2 3.75 -4.61 17.33
CA SER A 2 4.30 -3.89 16.19
C SER A 2 3.45 -4.07 14.92
N THR A 3 3.47 -3.04 14.06
CA THR A 3 2.77 -3.01 12.78
C THR A 3 3.77 -2.72 11.67
N LEU A 4 3.85 -3.63 10.71
CA LEU A 4 4.66 -3.46 9.50
C LEU A 4 3.78 -2.89 8.39
N THR A 5 4.21 -1.80 7.75
CA THR A 5 3.62 -1.31 6.50
C THR A 5 4.46 -1.73 5.32
N ILE A 6 3.81 -2.16 4.24
CA ILE A 6 4.44 -2.58 2.99
C ILE A 6 3.82 -1.83 1.83
N ASN A 7 4.66 -1.17 1.05
CA ASN A 7 4.30 -0.50 -0.19
C ASN A 7 5.21 -1.03 -1.31
N ALA A 8 4.67 -1.90 -2.16
CA ALA A 8 5.36 -2.49 -3.30
C ALA A 8 4.99 -1.71 -4.57
N GLY A 9 5.97 -1.06 -5.17
CA GLY A 9 5.87 -0.48 -6.52
C GLY A 9 6.19 -1.51 -7.61
N SER A 10 6.28 -1.08 -8.86
CA SER A 10 6.64 -1.97 -9.99
C SER A 10 8.02 -2.60 -9.84
N SER A 11 9.01 -1.83 -9.39
CA SER A 11 10.40 -2.26 -9.19
C SER A 11 10.97 -1.83 -7.84
N SER A 12 10.12 -1.52 -6.86
CA SER A 12 10.55 -1.06 -5.55
C SER A 12 9.70 -1.66 -4.42
N LEU A 13 10.28 -1.71 -3.22
CA LEU A 13 9.61 -2.09 -2.00
C LEU A 13 9.99 -1.11 -0.89
N ARG A 14 9.00 -0.43 -0.32
CA ARG A 14 9.17 0.39 0.88
C ARG A 14 8.48 -0.28 2.04
N PHE A 15 9.15 -0.35 3.16
CA PHE A 15 8.58 -0.93 4.37
C PHE A 15 8.98 -0.14 5.60
N THR A 16 8.06 -0.03 6.54
CA THR A 16 8.28 0.66 7.80
C THR A 16 7.64 -0.15 8.93
N LEU A 17 8.40 -0.39 9.98
CA LEU A 17 7.91 -1.03 11.20
C LEU A 17 7.63 0.05 12.25
N PHE A 18 6.44 -0.01 12.81
CA PHE A 18 5.99 0.87 13.88
C PHE A 18 5.77 0.08 15.17
N ASP A 19 6.05 0.70 16.31
CA ASP A 19 5.64 0.18 17.60
C ASP A 19 4.14 0.34 17.86
N GLU A 20 3.68 -0.02 19.05
CA GLU A 20 2.27 0.09 19.42
C GLU A 20 1.77 1.54 19.60
N LYS A 21 2.67 2.50 19.78
CA LYS A 21 2.39 3.95 19.82
C LYS A 21 2.49 4.60 18.44
N LEU A 22 2.66 3.79 17.37
CA LEU A 22 2.88 4.22 15.99
C LEU A 22 4.16 5.06 15.80
N LYS A 23 5.16 4.89 16.68
CA LYS A 23 6.49 5.44 16.48
C LYS A 23 7.23 4.55 15.48
N GLU A 24 7.89 5.15 14.49
CA GLU A 24 8.76 4.45 13.55
C GLU A 24 9.98 3.86 14.29
N ILE A 25 10.21 2.55 14.14
CA ILE A 25 11.35 1.83 14.73
C ILE A 25 12.27 1.22 13.71
N TYR A 26 11.80 1.07 12.47
CA TYR A 26 12.63 0.62 11.36
C TYR A 26 12.03 1.08 10.02
N LYS A 27 12.87 1.58 9.11
CA LYS A 27 12.45 1.98 7.77
C LYS A 27 13.48 1.53 6.75
N GLY A 28 12.99 0.86 5.70
CA GLY A 28 13.83 0.35 4.62
C GLY A 28 13.18 0.51 3.26
N HIS A 29 14.04 0.76 2.26
CA HIS A 29 13.65 0.79 0.85
C HIS A 29 14.52 -0.17 0.06
N ILE A 30 13.91 -0.95 -0.83
CA ILE A 30 14.59 -1.74 -1.84
C ILE A 30 14.18 -1.16 -3.18
N ASP A 31 15.16 -0.77 -3.99
CA ASP A 31 14.95 -0.16 -5.30
C ASP A 31 15.62 -1.01 -6.39
N ALA A 32 15.14 -0.86 -7.62
CA ALA A 32 15.61 -1.60 -8.80
C ALA A 32 15.49 -3.13 -8.66
N ILE A 33 14.38 -3.60 -8.09
CA ILE A 33 14.06 -5.03 -7.99
C ILE A 33 14.07 -5.64 -9.40
N GLY A 34 14.75 -6.78 -9.56
CA GLY A 34 14.91 -7.46 -10.85
C GLY A 34 16.08 -6.93 -11.71
N GLN A 35 16.78 -5.89 -11.26
CA GLN A 35 17.89 -5.28 -11.99
C GLN A 35 19.26 -5.60 -11.37
N PRO A 36 20.37 -5.55 -12.14
CA PRO A 36 21.73 -5.80 -11.64
C PRO A 36 22.18 -4.82 -10.55
N HIS A 37 21.61 -3.62 -10.52
CA HIS A 37 21.91 -2.56 -9.56
C HIS A 37 20.90 -2.48 -8.40
N CYS A 38 20.17 -3.56 -8.14
CA CYS A 38 19.26 -3.64 -7.01
C CYS A 38 19.98 -3.34 -5.70
N HIS A 39 19.39 -2.46 -4.90
CA HIS A 39 20.00 -2.03 -3.65
C HIS A 39 18.95 -1.83 -2.57
N PHE A 40 19.41 -1.96 -1.31
CA PHE A 40 18.67 -1.68 -0.11
C PHE A 40 19.19 -0.42 0.55
N ARG A 41 18.28 0.44 1.01
CA ARG A 41 18.58 1.60 1.87
C ARG A 41 17.84 1.43 3.20
N ARG A 42 18.56 1.59 4.29
CA ARG A 42 18.01 1.71 5.62
C ARG A 42 18.09 3.16 6.06
N TYR A 43 17.01 3.67 6.62
CA TYR A 43 16.93 5.02 7.17
C TYR A 43 16.91 4.97 8.69
N PHE A 44 17.60 5.91 9.31
CA PHE A 44 17.72 6.03 10.76
C PHE A 44 16.98 7.28 11.25
N ALA A 45 16.64 7.30 12.56
CA ALA A 45 15.89 8.38 13.18
C ALA A 45 16.63 9.73 13.18
N ASP A 46 17.95 9.72 13.11
CA ASP A 46 18.80 10.91 13.00
C ASP A 46 18.88 11.49 11.58
N GLY A 47 18.17 10.91 10.63
CA GLY A 47 18.15 11.31 9.22
C GLY A 47 19.27 10.69 8.36
N THR A 48 20.18 9.93 8.96
CA THR A 48 21.21 9.21 8.20
C THR A 48 20.65 8.01 7.48
N GLU A 49 21.34 7.56 6.43
CA GLU A 49 20.99 6.33 5.71
C GLU A 49 22.23 5.46 5.44
N THR A 50 22.00 4.17 5.32
CA THR A 50 22.98 3.23 4.76
C THR A 50 22.45 2.64 3.46
N LYS A 51 23.36 2.37 2.51
CA LYS A 51 23.03 1.76 1.22
C LYS A 51 23.90 0.53 1.00
N SER A 52 23.27 -0.57 0.61
CA SER A 52 23.96 -1.81 0.27
C SER A 52 23.42 -2.41 -1.03
N LYS A 53 24.31 -2.99 -1.84
CA LYS A 53 23.91 -3.77 -3.01
C LYS A 53 23.32 -5.09 -2.54
N ILE A 54 22.19 -5.48 -3.10
CA ILE A 54 21.52 -6.75 -2.81
C ILE A 54 21.12 -7.45 -4.10
N LYS A 55 20.73 -8.72 -3.98
CA LYS A 55 20.12 -9.47 -5.08
C LYS A 55 18.66 -9.75 -4.73
N ALA A 56 17.74 -9.19 -5.49
CA ALA A 56 16.32 -9.51 -5.45
C ALA A 56 15.79 -9.57 -6.88
N LYS A 57 15.46 -10.76 -7.36
CA LYS A 57 14.97 -10.97 -8.73
C LYS A 57 13.52 -10.52 -8.93
N ASN A 58 12.76 -10.49 -7.84
CA ASN A 58 11.33 -10.18 -7.83
C ASN A 58 10.89 -9.71 -6.44
N HIS A 59 9.60 -9.38 -6.28
CA HIS A 59 9.04 -8.92 -5.01
C HIS A 59 9.07 -10.00 -3.90
N THR A 60 9.06 -11.28 -4.24
CA THR A 60 9.18 -12.35 -3.25
C THR A 60 10.55 -12.32 -2.58
N ASP A 61 11.62 -12.18 -3.36
CA ASP A 61 12.99 -12.06 -2.85
C ASP A 61 13.16 -10.78 -2.02
N ALA A 62 12.59 -9.66 -2.51
CA ALA A 62 12.63 -8.39 -1.81
C ALA A 62 11.91 -8.46 -0.45
N ILE A 63 10.76 -9.12 -0.37
CA ILE A 63 10.03 -9.35 0.89
C ILE A 63 10.83 -10.25 1.82
N ALA A 64 11.42 -11.32 1.33
CA ALA A 64 12.26 -12.21 2.13
C ALA A 64 13.44 -11.43 2.74
N TYR A 65 14.11 -10.61 1.94
CA TYR A 65 15.18 -9.73 2.41
C TYR A 65 14.69 -8.75 3.47
N ALA A 66 13.58 -8.04 3.22
CA ALA A 66 13.00 -7.07 4.14
C ALA A 66 12.64 -7.70 5.49
N ILE A 67 12.05 -8.90 5.48
CA ILE A 67 11.68 -9.62 6.71
C ILE A 67 12.92 -10.05 7.48
N LYS A 68 13.98 -10.50 6.79
CA LYS A 68 15.27 -10.82 7.42
C LYS A 68 15.86 -9.63 8.19
N GLN A 69 15.68 -8.40 7.69
CA GLN A 69 16.11 -7.20 8.42
C GLN A 69 15.31 -6.95 9.71
N LEU A 70 14.22 -7.67 9.94
CA LEU A 70 13.28 -7.50 11.04
C LEU A 70 13.16 -8.75 11.93
N GLU A 71 14.08 -9.72 11.81
CA GLU A 71 14.00 -11.03 12.50
C GLU A 71 13.86 -10.91 14.03
N ASP A 72 14.48 -9.90 14.65
CA ASP A 72 14.42 -9.67 16.09
C ASP A 72 13.13 -8.98 16.56
N LYS A 73 12.18 -8.73 15.64
CA LYS A 73 10.99 -7.94 15.93
C LYS A 73 9.72 -8.79 15.85
N GLU A 74 8.91 -8.74 16.89
CA GLU A 74 7.60 -9.38 16.88
C GLU A 74 6.61 -8.56 16.05
N ILE A 75 6.27 -9.04 14.83
CA ILE A 75 5.33 -8.40 13.92
C ILE A 75 3.94 -9.04 14.09
N LYS A 76 2.96 -8.29 14.61
CA LYS A 76 1.58 -8.76 14.82
C LYS A 76 0.61 -8.37 13.73
N LYS A 77 0.86 -7.25 13.05
CA LYS A 77 0.01 -6.73 11.96
C LYS A 77 0.87 -6.33 10.79
N VAL A 78 0.35 -6.57 9.58
CA VAL A 78 0.97 -6.11 8.33
C VAL A 78 -0.09 -5.38 7.50
N ALA A 79 0.16 -4.13 7.16
CA ALA A 79 -0.66 -3.32 6.27
C ALA A 79 -0.01 -3.25 4.88
N HIS A 80 -0.72 -3.72 3.87
CA HIS A 80 -0.28 -3.71 2.47
C HIS A 80 -1.02 -2.61 1.72
N ARG A 81 -0.27 -1.71 1.10
CA ARG A 81 -0.85 -0.79 0.12
C ARG A 81 -1.24 -1.58 -1.13
N ILE A 82 -2.50 -1.45 -1.53
CA ILE A 82 -3.05 -1.95 -2.80
C ILE A 82 -3.59 -0.74 -3.55
N VAL A 83 -3.17 -0.54 -4.80
CA VAL A 83 -3.51 0.69 -5.51
C VAL A 83 -5.00 0.76 -5.81
N HIS A 84 -5.62 -0.33 -6.27
CA HIS A 84 -7.02 -0.28 -6.66
C HIS A 84 -7.87 -1.33 -5.95
N GLY A 85 -8.92 -0.86 -5.26
CA GLY A 85 -9.92 -1.70 -4.60
C GLY A 85 -11.20 -1.93 -5.41
N GLY A 86 -11.32 -1.32 -6.58
CA GLY A 86 -12.58 -1.27 -7.34
C GLY A 86 -13.66 -0.51 -6.55
N GLU A 87 -14.90 -0.71 -6.90
CA GLU A 87 -16.04 -0.15 -6.15
C GLU A 87 -16.31 -0.95 -4.87
N LYS A 88 -15.94 -2.24 -4.86
CA LYS A 88 -16.26 -3.17 -3.79
C LYS A 88 -15.45 -2.93 -2.50
N PHE A 89 -14.17 -2.53 -2.62
CA PHE A 89 -13.27 -2.46 -1.49
C PHE A 89 -12.89 -1.02 -1.16
N SER A 90 -13.73 -0.37 -0.37
CA SER A 90 -13.57 1.00 0.11
C SER A 90 -13.11 1.12 1.58
N LYS A 91 -12.87 -0.02 2.25
CA LYS A 91 -12.41 -0.09 3.65
C LYS A 91 -11.21 -1.03 3.78
N PRO A 92 -10.41 -0.92 4.85
CA PRO A 92 -9.36 -1.90 5.13
C PRO A 92 -9.91 -3.33 5.09
N LEU A 93 -9.24 -4.23 4.35
CA LEU A 93 -9.70 -5.59 4.13
C LEU A 93 -8.69 -6.59 4.70
N LYS A 94 -9.14 -7.51 5.56
CA LYS A 94 -8.30 -8.62 6.02
C LYS A 94 -7.96 -9.55 4.84
N LEU A 95 -6.67 -9.79 4.62
CA LEU A 95 -6.19 -10.65 3.55
C LEU A 95 -6.23 -12.12 3.95
N ASN A 96 -6.98 -12.89 3.19
CA ASN A 96 -7.01 -14.35 3.19
C ASN A 96 -6.98 -14.86 1.73
N ALA A 97 -7.05 -16.17 1.50
CA ALA A 97 -7.01 -16.74 0.15
C ALA A 97 -8.19 -16.27 -0.72
N LEU A 98 -9.39 -16.12 -0.13
CA LEU A 98 -10.57 -15.66 -0.86
C LEU A 98 -10.46 -14.20 -1.28
N THR A 99 -10.10 -13.31 -0.34
CA THR A 99 -9.99 -11.87 -0.61
C THR A 99 -8.87 -11.55 -1.58
N ILE A 100 -7.76 -12.29 -1.55
CA ILE A 100 -6.68 -12.17 -2.54
C ILE A 100 -7.20 -12.52 -3.93
N ARG A 101 -7.91 -13.65 -4.10
CA ARG A 101 -8.52 -14.02 -5.39
C ARG A 101 -9.50 -12.97 -5.91
N GLN A 102 -10.28 -12.35 -5.02
CA GLN A 102 -11.19 -11.26 -5.41
C GLN A 102 -10.41 -10.03 -5.91
N LEU A 103 -9.30 -9.68 -5.26
CA LEU A 103 -8.43 -8.58 -5.68
C LEU A 103 -7.69 -8.88 -7.01
N GLU A 104 -7.31 -10.14 -7.23
CA GLU A 104 -6.71 -10.57 -8.50
C GLU A 104 -7.68 -10.37 -9.68
N ARG A 105 -8.97 -10.66 -9.50
CA ARG A 105 -10.01 -10.47 -10.54
C ARG A 105 -10.18 -9.01 -10.97
N ILE A 106 -9.91 -8.06 -10.11
CA ILE A 106 -10.02 -6.62 -10.42
C ILE A 106 -8.66 -5.98 -10.74
N SER A 107 -7.60 -6.77 -10.89
CA SER A 107 -6.25 -6.26 -11.14
C SER A 107 -6.12 -5.57 -12.51
N SER A 108 -7.03 -5.82 -13.44
CA SER A 108 -7.13 -5.09 -14.72
C SER A 108 -7.40 -3.59 -14.54
N LEU A 109 -7.98 -3.16 -13.41
CA LEU A 109 -8.17 -1.74 -13.09
C LEU A 109 -6.85 -1.01 -12.76
N ALA A 110 -5.80 -1.75 -12.38
CA ALA A 110 -4.46 -1.21 -12.12
C ALA A 110 -3.40 -2.25 -12.53
N PRO A 111 -3.25 -2.54 -13.83
CA PRO A 111 -2.45 -3.68 -14.32
C PRO A 111 -0.95 -3.54 -14.01
N LEU A 112 -0.44 -2.31 -13.88
CA LEU A 112 0.96 -2.04 -13.56
C LEU A 112 1.25 -2.12 -12.04
N HIS A 113 0.23 -2.09 -11.18
CA HIS A 113 0.40 -1.97 -9.74
C HIS A 113 -0.17 -3.15 -8.95
N ASN A 114 -1.44 -3.49 -9.15
CA ASN A 114 -2.09 -4.51 -8.33
C ASN A 114 -1.39 -5.87 -8.37
N PRO A 115 -0.89 -6.38 -9.51
CA PRO A 115 -0.16 -7.65 -9.53
C PRO A 115 1.09 -7.65 -8.63
N ALA A 116 1.89 -6.58 -8.69
CA ALA A 116 3.08 -6.42 -7.85
C ALA A 116 2.71 -6.32 -6.36
N ASN A 117 1.68 -5.50 -6.03
CA ASN A 117 1.18 -5.37 -4.66
C ASN A 117 0.72 -6.71 -4.09
N LEU A 118 -0.05 -7.49 -4.87
CA LEU A 118 -0.58 -8.79 -4.44
C LEU A 118 0.51 -9.84 -4.34
N SER A 119 1.51 -9.83 -5.23
CA SER A 119 2.68 -10.70 -5.14
C SER A 119 3.44 -10.48 -3.83
N ALA A 120 3.75 -9.21 -3.51
CA ALA A 120 4.39 -8.85 -2.26
C ALA A 120 3.55 -9.23 -1.03
N ALA A 121 2.22 -9.02 -1.08
CA ALA A 121 1.32 -9.39 0.00
C ALA A 121 1.26 -10.91 0.21
N LYS A 122 1.23 -11.72 -0.86
CA LYS A 122 1.28 -13.18 -0.78
C LYS A 122 2.59 -13.66 -0.18
N ALA A 123 3.73 -13.10 -0.60
CA ALA A 123 5.05 -13.42 -0.07
C ALA A 123 5.16 -13.09 1.42
N ALA A 124 4.72 -11.89 1.84
CA ALA A 124 4.73 -11.49 3.25
C ALA A 124 3.82 -12.38 4.11
N ARG A 125 2.63 -12.77 3.61
CA ARG A 125 1.74 -13.70 4.33
C ARG A 125 2.36 -15.09 4.51
N LYS A 126 3.10 -15.57 3.52
CA LYS A 126 3.82 -16.85 3.62
C LYS A 126 4.92 -16.79 4.68
N ALA A 127 5.65 -15.68 4.76
CA ALA A 127 6.76 -15.50 5.68
C ALA A 127 6.32 -15.15 7.12
N LEU A 128 5.28 -14.34 7.28
CA LEU A 128 4.76 -13.86 8.57
C LEU A 128 3.41 -14.51 8.89
N LYS A 129 3.36 -15.84 8.94
CA LYS A 129 2.11 -16.62 9.10
C LYS A 129 1.29 -16.28 10.36
N LYS A 130 1.96 -15.85 11.44
CA LYS A 130 1.31 -15.49 12.72
C LYS A 130 0.74 -14.07 12.72
N ALA A 131 1.16 -13.21 11.79
CA ALA A 131 0.68 -11.84 11.70
C ALA A 131 -0.70 -11.76 11.02
N LYS A 132 -1.48 -10.73 11.39
CA LYS A 132 -2.73 -10.39 10.70
C LYS A 132 -2.41 -9.44 9.55
N HIS A 133 -2.79 -9.79 8.33
CA HIS A 133 -2.52 -9.01 7.12
C HIS A 133 -3.76 -8.27 6.65
N TYR A 134 -3.59 -7.00 6.25
CA TYR A 134 -4.66 -6.12 5.78
C TYR A 134 -4.26 -5.42 4.49
N ALA A 135 -5.20 -5.31 3.54
CA ALA A 135 -5.08 -4.44 2.38
C ALA A 135 -5.63 -3.05 2.71
N ILE A 136 -4.93 -2.01 2.28
CA ILE A 136 -5.33 -0.60 2.38
C ILE A 136 -5.31 -0.05 0.96
N PHE A 137 -6.42 0.54 0.52
CA PHE A 137 -6.63 0.92 -0.88
C PHE A 137 -6.43 2.41 -1.11
N ASP A 138 -5.70 2.77 -2.17
CA ASP A 138 -5.53 4.17 -2.57
C ASP A 138 -6.84 4.82 -3.02
N THR A 139 -7.75 4.02 -3.57
CA THR A 139 -9.06 4.49 -4.03
C THR A 139 -10.09 4.68 -2.91
N ALA A 140 -9.82 4.16 -1.70
CA ALA A 140 -10.81 4.10 -0.63
C ALA A 140 -11.29 5.49 -0.13
N PHE A 141 -10.39 6.46 -0.05
CA PHE A 141 -10.74 7.83 0.39
C PHE A 141 -11.72 8.51 -0.56
N HIS A 142 -11.61 8.22 -1.85
CA HIS A 142 -12.42 8.79 -2.91
C HIS A 142 -13.71 8.02 -3.19
N SER A 143 -14.02 6.99 -2.41
CA SER A 143 -15.24 6.18 -2.61
C SER A 143 -16.54 6.93 -2.34
N THR A 144 -16.45 8.11 -1.71
CA THR A 144 -17.59 8.99 -1.42
C THR A 144 -17.85 10.04 -2.49
N ILE A 145 -17.10 10.04 -3.61
CA ILE A 145 -17.38 10.91 -4.76
C ILE A 145 -18.78 10.58 -5.30
N GLU A 146 -19.61 11.60 -5.45
CA GLU A 146 -20.99 11.44 -5.93
C GLU A 146 -21.04 10.98 -7.39
N GLU A 147 -22.13 10.31 -7.79
CA GLU A 147 -22.31 9.74 -9.12
C GLU A 147 -22.12 10.77 -10.22
N LYS A 148 -22.72 11.95 -10.09
CA LYS A 148 -22.57 13.06 -11.03
C LYS A 148 -21.13 13.52 -11.27
N ALA A 149 -20.21 13.22 -10.33
CA ALA A 149 -18.81 13.61 -10.41
C ALA A 149 -17.90 12.44 -10.85
N TYR A 150 -18.28 11.19 -10.61
CA TYR A 150 -17.48 10.06 -11.07
C TYR A 150 -17.88 9.52 -12.44
N LEU A 151 -19.08 9.79 -12.93
CA LEU A 151 -19.47 9.42 -14.29
C LEU A 151 -18.76 10.30 -15.32
N TYR A 152 -18.42 9.68 -16.44
CA TYR A 152 -17.97 10.39 -17.63
C TYR A 152 -19.18 10.76 -18.50
N GLY A 153 -19.05 11.77 -19.36
CA GLY A 153 -20.04 12.12 -20.40
C GLY A 153 -20.10 11.10 -21.55
N LEU A 154 -20.26 9.82 -21.19
CA LEU A 154 -20.34 8.67 -22.08
C LEU A 154 -21.68 7.97 -21.87
N PRO A 155 -22.13 7.10 -22.80
CA PRO A 155 -23.33 6.29 -22.60
C PRO A 155 -23.28 5.54 -21.25
N TYR A 156 -24.34 5.71 -20.44
CA TYR A 156 -24.40 5.15 -19.07
C TYR A 156 -24.23 3.63 -19.01
N GLU A 157 -24.58 2.95 -20.10
CA GLU A 157 -24.39 1.51 -20.25
C GLU A 157 -22.93 1.06 -20.13
N LEU A 158 -21.96 1.92 -20.49
CA LEU A 158 -20.54 1.62 -20.33
C LEU A 158 -20.17 1.55 -18.86
N TYR A 159 -20.73 2.43 -18.03
CA TYR A 159 -20.58 2.31 -16.59
C TYR A 159 -21.24 1.03 -16.07
N LYS A 160 -22.50 0.79 -16.38
CA LYS A 160 -23.25 -0.38 -15.89
C LYS A 160 -22.62 -1.72 -16.27
N LYS A 161 -22.20 -1.87 -17.52
CA LYS A 161 -21.69 -3.16 -18.03
C LYS A 161 -20.19 -3.35 -17.82
N GLN A 162 -19.42 -2.29 -17.81
CA GLN A 162 -17.96 -2.34 -17.83
C GLN A 162 -17.29 -1.62 -16.65
N GLY A 163 -18.08 -0.94 -15.80
CA GLY A 163 -17.57 -0.20 -14.65
C GLY A 163 -16.71 1.02 -15.03
N ILE A 164 -16.94 1.58 -16.24
CA ILE A 164 -16.18 2.74 -16.73
C ILE A 164 -16.62 3.99 -15.97
N ARG A 165 -15.78 4.43 -15.08
CA ARG A 165 -15.99 5.61 -14.25
C ARG A 165 -14.67 6.22 -13.80
N ARG A 166 -14.73 7.43 -13.24
CA ARG A 166 -13.60 8.05 -12.56
C ARG A 166 -13.35 7.39 -11.21
N TYR A 167 -12.07 7.15 -10.91
CA TYR A 167 -11.58 6.80 -9.59
C TYR A 167 -10.54 7.84 -9.16
N GLY A 168 -10.46 8.15 -7.87
CA GLY A 168 -9.36 8.92 -7.30
C GLY A 168 -8.28 8.00 -6.75
N PHE A 169 -7.03 8.46 -6.76
CA PHE A 169 -5.86 7.73 -6.28
C PHE A 169 -5.14 8.49 -5.17
N HIS A 170 -4.10 7.88 -4.58
CA HIS A 170 -3.35 8.45 -3.46
C HIS A 170 -4.22 8.83 -2.26
N GLY A 171 -5.39 8.19 -2.13
CA GLY A 171 -6.41 8.54 -1.13
C GLY A 171 -5.91 8.44 0.30
N THR A 172 -5.00 7.50 0.59
CA THR A 172 -4.36 7.39 1.91
C THR A 172 -3.55 8.64 2.24
N SER A 173 -2.81 9.18 1.26
CA SER A 173 -2.03 10.42 1.40
C SER A 173 -2.93 11.63 1.57
N HIS A 174 -3.90 11.83 0.69
CA HIS A 174 -4.86 12.94 0.79
C HIS A 174 -5.61 12.95 2.14
N LYS A 175 -6.07 11.77 2.58
CA LYS A 175 -6.74 11.62 3.89
C LYS A 175 -5.82 12.00 5.05
N TYR A 176 -4.55 11.57 4.99
CA TYR A 176 -3.57 11.91 6.02
C TYR A 176 -3.31 13.41 6.07
N LEU A 177 -3.02 14.02 4.91
CA LEU A 177 -2.76 15.46 4.81
C LEU A 177 -3.95 16.29 5.32
N ALA A 178 -5.18 15.94 4.93
CA ALA A 178 -6.37 16.62 5.39
C ALA A 178 -6.52 16.57 6.92
N LYS A 179 -6.32 15.38 7.51
CA LYS A 179 -6.39 15.21 8.97
C LYS A 179 -5.29 15.95 9.69
N GLU A 180 -4.07 15.86 9.20
CA GLU A 180 -2.90 16.45 9.85
C GLU A 180 -2.95 17.98 9.78
N THR A 181 -3.35 18.55 8.64
CA THR A 181 -3.57 19.99 8.48
C THR A 181 -4.68 20.49 9.44
N ALA A 182 -5.80 19.76 9.54
CA ALA A 182 -6.86 20.09 10.48
C ALA A 182 -6.38 20.08 11.93
N ARG A 183 -5.52 19.10 12.29
CA ARG A 183 -4.90 18.99 13.62
C ARG A 183 -3.98 20.19 13.92
N ILE A 184 -3.08 20.50 12.98
CA ILE A 184 -2.10 21.61 13.14
C ILE A 184 -2.82 22.95 13.24
N LEU A 185 -3.80 23.20 12.36
CA LEU A 185 -4.54 24.45 12.35
C LEU A 185 -5.65 24.51 13.40
N LYS A 186 -5.91 23.43 14.15
CA LYS A 186 -6.99 23.28 15.12
C LYS A 186 -8.39 23.66 14.54
N LYS A 187 -8.59 23.35 13.25
CA LYS A 187 -9.84 23.63 12.52
C LYS A 187 -10.47 22.32 12.01
N LYS A 188 -11.80 22.19 12.15
CA LYS A 188 -12.52 20.99 11.70
C LYS A 188 -12.91 21.05 10.22
N ASN A 189 -13.33 22.20 9.73
CA ASN A 189 -13.79 22.40 8.36
C ASN A 189 -12.77 23.23 7.60
N LEU A 190 -12.04 22.61 6.71
CA LEU A 190 -11.02 23.24 5.87
C LEU A 190 -11.37 23.08 4.40
N LYS A 191 -11.25 24.18 3.64
CA LYS A 191 -11.12 24.13 2.18
C LYS A 191 -9.64 23.89 1.90
N LEU A 192 -9.28 22.69 1.49
CA LEU A 192 -7.90 22.25 1.36
C LEU A 192 -7.65 21.69 -0.03
N ILE A 193 -6.56 22.12 -0.66
CA ILE A 193 -6.00 21.53 -1.88
C ILE A 193 -4.78 20.71 -1.45
N THR A 194 -4.73 19.42 -1.82
CA THR A 194 -3.63 18.51 -1.48
C THR A 194 -3.13 17.76 -2.70
#